data_4781e4719846e1adb4b7ca60381374fd
#
_entry.id   4781e4719846e1adb4b7ca60381374fd
#
_cell.length_a   1.000
_cell.length_b   1.000
_cell.length_c   1.000
_cell.angle_alpha   90.00
_cell.angle_beta   90.00
_cell.angle_gamma   90.00
#
_symmetry.space_group_name_H-M   'P 1'
#
loop_
_entity.id
_entity.type
_entity.pdbx_description
1 polymer ?
#
loop_
_entity_poly.entity_id
_entity_poly.type
_entity_poly.pdbx_seq_one_letter_code
_entity_poly.pdbx_strand_id
1 'polypeptide(L)'
;MRPKPFVPKPLGDDNPCVRDETDGRIWHRCETRVLYADTDRSGLVYHSNYFRFFELGRATLMRDTAYPYREIEAGGHIYPIIEVGVTYHSSLRYDDPLWIYTIP
;
A
#
# COMPACT_ATOMS: atom_id res chain seq x y z
N MET A 1 0.75 -7.92 -19.55
CA MET A 1 -0.40 -6.99 -19.40
C MET A 1 0.11 -5.64 -18.93
N ARG A 2 -0.33 -4.57 -19.54
CA ARG A 2 0.01 -3.22 -19.08
C ARG A 2 -0.85 -2.84 -17.87
N PRO A 3 -0.28 -2.16 -16.87
CA PRO A 3 -1.09 -1.65 -15.77
C PRO A 3 -2.08 -0.60 -16.29
N LYS A 4 -3.20 -0.46 -15.60
CA LYS A 4 -4.17 0.59 -15.90
C LYS A 4 -3.53 1.95 -15.66
N PRO A 5 -3.86 2.99 -16.44
CA PRO A 5 -3.40 4.33 -16.14
C PRO A 5 -3.79 4.74 -14.72
N PHE A 6 -2.87 5.37 -14.03
CA PHE A 6 -3.08 5.86 -12.68
C PHE A 6 -2.40 7.23 -12.56
N VAL A 7 -3.19 8.26 -12.30
CA VAL A 7 -2.68 9.64 -12.20
C VAL A 7 -3.09 10.21 -10.85
N PRO A 8 -2.29 9.94 -9.79
CA PRO A 8 -2.64 10.40 -8.46
C PRO A 8 -2.39 11.90 -8.29
N LYS A 9 -3.39 12.61 -7.79
CA LYS A 9 -3.28 14.02 -7.45
C LYS A 9 -3.60 14.22 -5.97
N PRO A 10 -2.67 14.78 -5.18
CA PRO A 10 -2.93 15.05 -3.77
C PRO A 10 -4.14 15.95 -3.56
N LEU A 11 -4.93 15.65 -2.54
CA LEU A 11 -6.11 16.44 -2.19
C LEU A 11 -5.77 17.66 -1.34
N GLY A 12 -4.59 17.69 -0.71
CA GLY A 12 -4.12 18.79 0.11
C GLY A 12 -2.87 18.40 0.87
N ASP A 13 -2.17 19.39 1.45
CA ASP A 13 -0.89 19.17 2.11
C ASP A 13 -1.01 18.28 3.34
N ASP A 14 -2.11 18.41 4.09
CA ASP A 14 -2.34 17.64 5.32
C ASP A 14 -3.24 16.44 5.10
N ASN A 15 -3.60 16.15 3.86
CA ASN A 15 -4.49 15.04 3.54
C ASN A 15 -3.67 13.89 2.94
N PRO A 16 -3.68 12.68 3.56
CA PRO A 16 -2.95 11.54 3.03
C PRO A 16 -3.56 10.96 1.75
N CYS A 17 -4.77 11.39 1.38
CA CYS A 17 -5.46 10.84 0.23
C CYS A 17 -5.13 11.57 -1.07
N VAL A 18 -5.26 10.84 -2.16
CA VAL A 18 -5.09 11.36 -3.52
C VAL A 18 -6.32 10.98 -4.34
N ARG A 19 -6.56 11.74 -5.40
CA ARG A 19 -7.57 11.37 -6.39
C ARG A 19 -6.87 10.85 -7.64
N ASP A 20 -7.33 9.70 -8.12
CA ASP A 20 -6.92 9.22 -9.44
C ASP A 20 -7.69 10.02 -10.48
N GLU A 21 -6.99 10.83 -11.27
CA GLU A 21 -7.64 11.68 -12.26
C GLU A 21 -8.21 10.93 -13.44
N THR A 22 -7.86 9.64 -13.59
CA THR A 22 -8.38 8.83 -14.69
C THR A 22 -9.81 8.37 -14.46
N ASP A 23 -10.21 8.14 -13.20
CA ASP A 23 -11.55 7.63 -12.88
C ASP A 23 -12.22 8.34 -11.71
N GLY A 24 -11.56 9.32 -11.10
CA GLY A 24 -12.11 10.11 -9.98
C GLY A 24 -12.10 9.40 -8.63
N ARG A 25 -11.56 8.20 -8.54
CA ARG A 25 -11.52 7.45 -7.28
C ARG A 25 -10.53 8.07 -6.29
N ILE A 26 -10.87 7.96 -5.02
CA ILE A 26 -10.02 8.43 -3.93
C ILE A 26 -9.23 7.26 -3.36
N TRP A 27 -7.91 7.42 -3.31
CA TRP A 27 -6.99 6.43 -2.78
C TRP A 27 -6.27 6.99 -1.56
N HIS A 28 -6.04 6.14 -0.58
CA HIS A 28 -5.11 6.46 0.49
C HIS A 28 -3.69 6.26 0.00
N ARG A 29 -2.77 7.11 0.44
CA ARG A 29 -1.36 7.03 0.06
C ARG A 29 -0.48 7.06 1.30
N CYS A 30 0.50 6.16 1.35
CA CYS A 30 1.57 6.27 2.31
C CYS A 30 2.92 6.08 1.63
N GLU A 31 3.94 6.67 2.21
CA GLU A 31 5.30 6.63 1.70
C GLU A 31 6.16 5.76 2.59
N THR A 32 7.04 4.98 1.98
CA THR A 32 8.03 4.19 2.69
C THR A 32 9.25 3.96 1.80
N ARG A 33 10.20 3.19 2.28
CA ARG A 33 11.38 2.77 1.53
C ARG A 33 11.57 1.28 1.62
N VAL A 34 12.20 0.73 0.60
CA VAL A 34 12.61 -0.68 0.59
C VAL A 34 13.72 -0.87 1.61
N LEU A 35 13.53 -1.80 2.56
CA LEU A 35 14.55 -2.16 3.53
C LEU A 35 15.49 -3.22 2.95
N TYR A 36 16.71 -3.30 3.46
CA TYR A 36 17.64 -4.35 3.08
C TYR A 36 17.01 -5.74 3.27
N ALA A 37 16.28 -5.93 4.35
CA ALA A 37 15.60 -7.19 4.65
C ALA A 37 14.52 -7.57 3.64
N ASP A 38 14.05 -6.63 2.83
CA ASP A 38 13.05 -6.91 1.80
C ASP A 38 13.66 -7.51 0.53
N THR A 39 14.99 -7.43 0.38
CA THR A 39 15.67 -7.77 -0.87
C THR A 39 16.26 -9.17 -0.85
N ASP A 40 16.45 -9.73 -2.04
CA ASP A 40 17.17 -10.96 -2.26
C ASP A 40 18.64 -10.70 -2.61
N ARG A 41 19.37 -11.74 -3.04
CA ARG A 41 20.79 -11.62 -3.40
C ARG A 41 21.05 -10.68 -4.57
N SER A 42 20.08 -10.48 -5.45
CA SER A 42 20.23 -9.59 -6.61
C SER A 42 19.95 -8.13 -6.29
N GLY A 43 19.56 -7.82 -5.04
CA GLY A 43 19.22 -6.45 -4.63
C GLY A 43 17.80 -6.04 -4.98
N LEU A 44 16.99 -6.96 -5.46
CA LEU A 44 15.59 -6.72 -5.79
C LEU A 44 14.71 -7.19 -4.64
N VAL A 45 13.56 -6.53 -4.48
CA VAL A 45 12.57 -6.98 -3.50
C VAL A 45 12.11 -8.39 -3.88
N TYR A 46 12.25 -9.32 -2.92
CA TYR A 46 11.77 -10.68 -3.11
C TYR A 46 10.24 -10.67 -3.23
N HIS A 47 9.71 -11.43 -4.18
CA HIS A 47 8.29 -11.31 -4.54
C HIS A 47 7.31 -11.47 -3.37
N SER A 48 7.60 -12.35 -2.41
CA SER A 48 6.71 -12.52 -1.24
C SER A 48 6.76 -11.33 -0.27
N ASN A 49 7.81 -10.53 -0.31
CA ASN A 49 7.97 -9.38 0.59
C ASN A 49 7.10 -8.19 0.21
N TYR A 50 6.50 -8.19 -0.98
CA TYR A 50 5.51 -7.18 -1.34
C TYR A 50 4.28 -7.23 -0.43
N PHE A 51 3.99 -8.36 0.18
CA PHE A 51 2.89 -8.47 1.15
C PHE A 51 3.12 -7.58 2.37
N ARG A 52 4.38 -7.36 2.76
CA ARG A 52 4.69 -6.41 3.83
C ARG A 52 4.23 -4.99 3.47
N PHE A 53 4.47 -4.58 2.23
CA PHE A 53 4.02 -3.27 1.74
C PHE A 53 2.51 -3.19 1.70
N PHE A 54 1.83 -4.25 1.26
CA PHE A 54 0.37 -4.28 1.25
C PHE A 54 -0.21 -4.19 2.65
N GLU A 55 0.39 -4.88 3.62
CA GLU A 55 -0.02 -4.78 5.02
C GLU A 55 0.23 -3.37 5.58
N LEU A 56 1.37 -2.77 5.24
CA LEU A 56 1.66 -1.40 5.66
C LEU A 56 0.62 -0.43 5.10
N GLY A 57 0.28 -0.55 3.82
CA GLY A 57 -0.73 0.29 3.19
C GLY A 57 -2.10 0.13 3.85
N ARG A 58 -2.51 -1.12 4.07
CA ARG A 58 -3.78 -1.44 4.72
C ARG A 58 -3.83 -0.89 6.15
N ALA A 59 -2.78 -1.13 6.94
CA ALA A 59 -2.73 -0.66 8.32
C ALA A 59 -2.73 0.87 8.40
N THR A 60 -2.01 1.53 7.49
CA THR A 60 -1.94 2.98 7.46
C THR A 60 -3.28 3.59 7.06
N LEU A 61 -3.95 3.00 6.06
CA LEU A 61 -5.30 3.41 5.69
C LEU A 61 -6.23 3.34 6.89
N MET A 62 -6.22 2.22 7.61
CA MET A 62 -7.11 2.02 8.76
C MET A 62 -6.76 2.94 9.93
N ARG A 63 -5.47 3.24 10.12
CA ARG A 63 -5.04 4.16 11.17
C ARG A 63 -5.45 5.60 10.88
N ASP A 64 -5.40 6.00 9.61
CA ASP A 64 -5.76 7.36 9.20
C ASP A 64 -7.27 7.56 9.05
N THR A 65 -8.04 6.48 9.14
CA THR A 65 -9.50 6.57 9.24
C THR A 65 -9.90 6.68 10.70
N ALA A 66 -11.19 6.87 10.96
CA ALA A 66 -11.69 7.00 12.32
C ALA A 66 -11.68 5.70 13.12
N TYR A 67 -11.28 4.55 12.50
CA TYR A 67 -11.39 3.24 13.15
C TYR A 67 -10.18 2.35 12.83
N PRO A 68 -9.04 2.54 13.52
CA PRO A 68 -7.84 1.72 13.33
C PRO A 68 -8.07 0.23 13.58
N TYR A 69 -7.30 -0.62 12.90
CA TYR A 69 -7.45 -2.07 12.95
C TYR A 69 -7.35 -2.64 14.38
N ARG A 70 -6.44 -2.13 15.20
CA ARG A 70 -6.30 -2.58 16.59
C ARG A 70 -7.56 -2.34 17.42
N GLU A 71 -8.29 -1.27 17.13
CA GLU A 71 -9.56 -0.97 17.82
C GLU A 71 -10.66 -1.89 17.34
N ILE A 72 -10.64 -2.26 16.07
CA ILE A 72 -11.54 -3.27 15.50
C ILE A 72 -11.32 -4.60 16.21
N GLU A 73 -10.06 -5.04 16.37
CA GLU A 73 -9.73 -6.27 17.07
C GLU A 73 -10.13 -6.20 18.55
N ALA A 74 -9.87 -5.08 19.21
CA ALA A 74 -10.25 -4.88 20.61
C ALA A 74 -11.77 -4.95 20.80
N GLY A 75 -12.55 -4.59 19.79
CA GLY A 75 -13.99 -4.73 19.78
C GLY A 75 -14.49 -6.14 19.50
N GLY A 76 -13.60 -7.12 19.38
CA GLY A 76 -13.96 -8.53 19.14
C GLY A 76 -14.11 -8.87 17.66
N HIS A 77 -13.71 -7.99 16.77
CA HIS A 77 -13.78 -8.22 15.32
C HIS A 77 -12.39 -8.55 14.77
N ILE A 78 -12.31 -9.61 13.98
CA ILE A 78 -11.09 -10.04 13.31
C ILE A 78 -11.34 -10.08 11.82
N TYR A 79 -10.43 -9.46 11.03
CA TYR A 79 -10.52 -9.46 9.58
C TYR A 79 -9.32 -10.21 8.99
N PRO A 80 -9.33 -11.56 9.03
CA PRO A 80 -8.23 -12.34 8.46
C PRO A 80 -8.22 -12.22 6.93
N ILE A 81 -7.03 -12.32 6.36
CA ILE A 81 -6.89 -12.41 4.92
C ILE A 81 -7.15 -13.85 4.52
N ILE A 82 -8.15 -14.07 3.67
CA ILE A 82 -8.53 -15.41 3.22
C ILE A 82 -8.17 -15.66 1.75
N GLU A 83 -7.89 -14.60 1.00
CA GLU A 83 -7.50 -14.73 -0.40
C GLU A 83 -6.70 -13.51 -0.83
N VAL A 84 -5.65 -13.71 -1.61
CA VAL A 84 -4.80 -12.65 -2.14
C VAL A 84 -4.48 -12.92 -3.60
N GLY A 85 -4.60 -11.89 -4.45
CA GLY A 85 -4.13 -11.93 -5.82
C GLY A 85 -3.14 -10.81 -6.06
N VAL A 86 -2.06 -11.08 -6.79
CA VAL A 86 -1.00 -10.09 -7.05
C VAL A 86 -0.57 -10.17 -8.50
N THR A 87 -0.36 -9.00 -9.12
CA THR A 87 0.26 -8.89 -10.44
C THR A 87 1.49 -8.02 -10.31
N TYR A 88 2.65 -8.53 -10.75
CA TYR A 88 3.92 -7.81 -10.70
C TYR A 88 4.21 -7.22 -12.07
N HIS A 89 4.41 -5.91 -12.13
CA HIS A 89 4.72 -5.21 -13.39
C HIS A 89 6.18 -4.78 -13.47
N SER A 90 6.80 -4.45 -12.34
CA SER A 90 8.20 -4.07 -12.25
C SER A 90 8.72 -4.37 -10.85
N SER A 91 10.04 -4.32 -10.69
CA SER A 91 10.68 -4.66 -9.43
C SER A 91 11.22 -3.42 -8.73
N LEU A 92 11.17 -3.43 -7.40
CA LEU A 92 11.78 -2.43 -6.55
C LEU A 92 13.17 -2.93 -6.10
N ARG A 93 14.05 -1.98 -5.79
CA ARG A 93 15.41 -2.26 -5.33
C ARG A 93 15.61 -1.72 -3.92
N TYR A 94 16.69 -2.16 -3.29
CA TYR A 94 17.07 -1.67 -1.97
C TYR A 94 17.11 -0.13 -1.93
N ASP A 95 16.55 0.40 -0.86
CA ASP A 95 16.47 1.83 -0.56
C ASP A 95 15.62 2.66 -1.53
N ASP A 96 14.93 2.04 -2.49
CA ASP A 96 13.99 2.78 -3.32
C ASP A 96 12.89 3.39 -2.46
N PRO A 97 12.56 4.68 -2.68
CA PRO A 97 11.34 5.24 -2.12
C PRO A 97 10.14 4.70 -2.88
N LEU A 98 9.05 4.44 -2.18
CA LEU A 98 7.83 4.00 -2.85
C LEU A 98 6.60 4.60 -2.18
N TRP A 99 5.58 4.76 -2.99
CA TRP A 99 4.25 5.11 -2.53
C TRP A 99 3.39 3.85 -2.53
N ILE A 100 2.62 3.68 -1.46
CA ILE A 100 1.65 2.59 -1.38
C ILE A 100 0.27 3.23 -1.46
N TYR A 101 -0.47 2.89 -2.49
CA TYR A 101 -1.82 3.39 -2.72
C TYR A 101 -2.82 2.31 -2.37
N THR A 102 -3.75 2.64 -1.50
CA THR A 102 -4.74 1.68 -1.01
C THR A 102 -6.13 2.25 -1.21
N ILE A 103 -7.03 1.43 -1.73
CA ILE A 103 -8.45 1.77 -1.86
C ILE A 103 -9.26 0.73 -1.11
N PRO A 104 -10.20 1.16 -0.27
CA PRO A 104 -11.07 0.23 0.45
C PRO A 104 -12.08 -0.47 -0.45
#